data_2df58ffb0135db4123d5bf3bebf17746
#
_entry.id   2df58ffb0135db4123d5bf3bebf17746
#
_cell.length_a   1.000
_cell.length_b   1.000
_cell.length_c   1.000
_cell.angle_alpha   90.00
_cell.angle_beta   90.00
_cell.angle_gamma   90.00
#
_symmetry.space_group_name_H-M   'P 1'
#
loop_
_entity.id
_entity.type
_entity.pdbx_description
1 polymer ?
#
loop_
_entity_poly.entity_id
_entity_poly.type
_entity_poly.pdbx_seq_one_letter_code
_entity_poly.pdbx_strand_id
1 'polypeptide(L)'
;MFHFVYLTTNLINGKQYVGDHSTNNLNDGYLGSGKPYFKRALKEYGIENFKKEILEFFPSKGEAFDAQEKYIKKFNTISPNGYNISPKGGYGVPFSYLSECTKEKIGNSSKGRFHTPESKLKMGRKGRIFSEESKEKMRKSAKNRKISEETRLKMRIAKLNKKMSEDSKIKLSNSKKGS
;
A
#
# COMPACT_ATOMS: atom_id res chain seq x y z
N MET A 1 -15.79 -17.47 4.98
CA MET A 1 -14.40 -16.98 5.17
C MET A 1 -14.17 -16.82 6.65
N PHE A 2 -13.08 -17.39 7.17
CA PHE A 2 -12.70 -17.27 8.58
C PHE A 2 -11.80 -16.07 8.77
N HIS A 3 -12.04 -15.29 9.81
CA HIS A 3 -11.20 -14.17 10.24
C HIS A 3 -10.73 -14.44 11.65
N PHE A 4 -9.43 -14.42 11.90
CA PHE A 4 -8.91 -14.78 13.21
C PHE A 4 -7.58 -14.10 13.52
N VAL A 5 -7.28 -14.01 14.80
CA VAL A 5 -5.94 -13.68 15.32
C VAL A 5 -5.24 -14.98 15.70
N TYR A 6 -3.98 -15.07 15.37
CA TYR A 6 -3.15 -16.23 15.64
C TYR A 6 -1.81 -15.85 16.25
N LEU A 7 -1.21 -16.82 16.95
CA LEU A 7 0.13 -16.77 17.52
C LEU A 7 1.00 -17.79 16.79
N THR A 8 2.15 -17.35 16.31
CA THR A 8 3.17 -18.25 15.77
C THR A 8 4.38 -18.23 16.70
N THR A 9 4.76 -19.39 17.21
CA THR A 9 5.89 -19.58 18.15
C THR A 9 7.04 -20.27 17.43
N ASN A 10 8.23 -19.70 17.52
CA ASN A 10 9.48 -20.35 17.13
C ASN A 10 9.90 -21.30 18.24
N LEU A 11 9.88 -22.60 17.96
CA LEU A 11 10.17 -23.66 18.94
C LEU A 11 11.65 -23.74 19.36
N ILE A 12 12.56 -23.12 18.58
CA ILE A 12 14.00 -23.11 18.88
C ILE A 12 14.36 -22.05 19.91
N ASN A 13 13.80 -20.82 19.76
CA ASN A 13 14.20 -19.70 20.62
C ASN A 13 13.05 -19.10 21.45
N GLY A 14 11.86 -19.67 21.36
CA GLY A 14 10.67 -19.25 22.10
C GLY A 14 10.06 -17.91 21.65
N LYS A 15 10.66 -17.19 20.69
CA LYS A 15 10.10 -15.91 20.24
C LYS A 15 8.80 -16.11 19.46
N GLN A 16 7.91 -15.14 19.62
CA GLN A 16 6.54 -15.23 19.11
C GLN A 16 6.21 -14.10 18.16
N TYR A 17 5.24 -14.37 17.30
CA TYR A 17 4.63 -13.43 16.37
C TYR A 17 3.11 -13.52 16.45
N VAL A 18 2.43 -12.39 16.64
CA VAL A 18 0.98 -12.28 16.56
C VAL A 18 0.60 -11.66 15.21
N GLY A 19 -0.38 -12.26 14.54
CA GLY A 19 -0.92 -11.76 13.29
C GLY A 19 -2.42 -11.99 13.17
N ASP A 20 -3.07 -11.26 12.26
CA ASP A 20 -4.41 -11.55 11.77
C ASP A 20 -4.36 -12.28 10.43
N HIS A 21 -5.36 -13.11 10.16
CA HIS A 21 -5.49 -13.77 8.87
C HIS A 21 -6.96 -13.99 8.50
N SER A 22 -7.21 -13.98 7.19
CA SER A 22 -8.53 -14.24 6.62
C SER A 22 -8.38 -15.29 5.52
N THR A 23 -9.02 -16.44 5.70
CA THR A 23 -8.92 -17.56 4.75
C THR A 23 -10.21 -18.39 4.69
N ASN A 24 -10.40 -19.12 3.62
CA ASN A 24 -11.42 -20.15 3.53
C ASN A 24 -10.90 -21.54 3.95
N ASN A 25 -9.58 -21.67 4.13
CA ASN A 25 -8.94 -22.94 4.52
C ASN A 25 -8.03 -22.69 5.73
N LEU A 26 -8.41 -23.20 6.90
CA LEU A 26 -7.63 -23.04 8.13
C LEU A 26 -6.26 -23.77 8.06
N ASN A 27 -6.13 -24.75 7.18
CA ASN A 27 -4.90 -25.53 6.96
C ASN A 27 -4.11 -25.05 5.74
N ASP A 28 -4.12 -23.74 5.45
CA ASP A 28 -3.42 -23.14 4.30
C ASP A 28 -1.90 -23.03 4.46
N GLY A 29 -1.34 -23.50 5.58
CA GLY A 29 0.09 -23.41 5.86
C GLY A 29 0.63 -22.01 6.14
N TYR A 30 -0.24 -21.00 6.20
CA TYR A 30 0.15 -19.62 6.43
C TYR A 30 0.58 -19.39 7.88
N LEU A 31 1.84 -19.00 8.08
CA LEU A 31 2.44 -18.71 9.40
C LEU A 31 2.55 -17.22 9.72
N GLY A 32 2.43 -16.35 8.70
CA GLY A 32 2.52 -14.91 8.89
C GLY A 32 3.32 -14.20 7.80
N SER A 33 3.12 -12.88 7.69
CA SER A 33 3.78 -12.01 6.70
C SER A 33 4.71 -10.97 7.30
N GLY A 34 4.99 -11.01 8.62
CA GLY A 34 5.81 -10.03 9.35
C GLY A 34 7.18 -9.80 8.71
N LYS A 35 7.35 -8.67 8.02
CA LYS A 35 8.63 -8.27 7.42
C LYS A 35 9.30 -7.19 8.27
N PRO A 36 10.64 -7.14 8.35
CA PRO A 36 11.57 -8.13 7.83
C PRO A 36 11.87 -9.28 8.80
N TYR A 37 11.63 -9.10 10.11
CA TYR A 37 12.15 -9.99 11.17
C TYR A 37 11.53 -11.38 11.14
N PHE A 38 10.22 -11.49 11.09
CA PHE A 38 9.55 -12.78 11.11
C PHE A 38 9.88 -13.61 9.86
N LYS A 39 9.86 -12.99 8.68
CA LYS A 39 10.23 -13.70 7.44
C LYS A 39 11.70 -14.14 7.41
N ARG A 40 12.59 -13.38 8.03
CA ARG A 40 13.99 -13.77 8.19
C ARG A 40 14.11 -14.98 9.12
N ALA A 41 13.39 -14.95 10.23
CA ALA A 41 13.38 -16.06 11.18
C ALA A 41 12.84 -17.35 10.55
N LEU A 42 11.76 -17.29 9.76
CA LEU A 42 11.25 -18.47 9.02
C LEU A 42 12.31 -19.08 8.08
N LYS A 43 13.13 -18.23 7.45
CA LYS A 43 14.23 -18.68 6.59
C LYS A 43 15.41 -19.28 7.36
N GLU A 44 15.73 -18.69 8.51
CA GLU A 44 16.90 -19.03 9.33
C GLU A 44 16.67 -20.33 10.12
N TYR A 45 15.48 -20.47 10.70
CA TYR A 45 15.18 -21.59 11.60
C TYR A 45 14.40 -22.73 10.93
N GLY A 46 13.95 -22.57 9.68
CA GLY A 46 13.08 -23.53 9.00
C GLY A 46 11.61 -23.43 9.42
N ILE A 47 10.70 -23.61 8.47
CA ILE A 47 9.24 -23.48 8.69
C ILE A 47 8.71 -24.53 9.67
N GLU A 48 9.30 -25.71 9.66
CA GLU A 48 8.98 -26.88 10.52
C GLU A 48 9.16 -26.60 12.00
N ASN A 49 10.00 -25.63 12.34
CA ASN A 49 10.26 -25.21 13.72
C ASN A 49 9.32 -24.09 14.21
N PHE A 50 8.25 -23.82 13.47
CA PHE A 50 7.25 -22.84 13.87
C PHE A 50 5.89 -23.50 14.06
N LYS A 51 5.27 -23.24 15.21
CA LYS A 51 3.92 -23.69 15.55
C LYS A 51 2.95 -22.54 15.51
N LYS A 52 1.87 -22.64 14.70
CA LYS A 52 0.77 -21.68 14.68
C LYS A 52 -0.38 -22.16 15.56
N GLU A 53 -0.94 -21.26 16.34
CA GLU A 53 -2.12 -21.47 17.19
C GLU A 53 -3.11 -20.34 16.92
N ILE A 54 -4.38 -20.69 16.66
CA ILE A 54 -5.46 -19.69 16.53
C ILE A 54 -5.88 -19.28 17.94
N LEU A 55 -5.87 -17.97 18.20
CA LEU A 55 -6.21 -17.42 19.50
C LEU A 55 -7.71 -17.11 19.61
N GLU A 56 -8.28 -16.49 18.57
CA GLU A 56 -9.68 -16.05 18.57
C GLU A 56 -10.18 -15.83 17.15
N PHE A 57 -11.46 -16.19 16.89
CA PHE A 57 -12.16 -15.91 15.65
C PHE A 57 -12.98 -14.64 15.75
N PHE A 58 -13.15 -13.93 14.62
CA PHE A 58 -13.88 -12.67 14.54
C PHE A 58 -14.88 -12.68 13.38
N PRO A 59 -15.98 -11.92 13.50
CA PRO A 59 -16.97 -11.80 12.43
C PRO A 59 -16.43 -11.12 11.16
N SER A 60 -15.44 -10.23 11.32
CA SER A 60 -14.85 -9.47 10.22
C SER A 60 -13.33 -9.38 10.30
N LYS A 61 -12.70 -9.12 9.14
CA LYS A 61 -11.26 -8.85 9.06
C LYS A 61 -10.85 -7.60 9.86
N GLY A 62 -11.72 -6.58 9.90
CA GLY A 62 -11.47 -5.34 10.65
C GLY A 62 -11.34 -5.60 12.15
N GLU A 63 -12.28 -6.36 12.70
CA GLU A 63 -12.27 -6.73 14.12
C GLU A 63 -11.07 -7.62 14.48
N ALA A 64 -10.71 -8.57 13.61
CA ALA A 64 -9.49 -9.38 13.80
C ALA A 64 -8.23 -8.52 13.82
N PHE A 65 -8.15 -7.53 12.92
CA PHE A 65 -7.04 -6.58 12.87
C PHE A 65 -6.96 -5.72 14.13
N ASP A 66 -8.08 -5.18 14.60
CA ASP A 66 -8.13 -4.33 15.80
C ASP A 66 -7.79 -5.11 17.07
N ALA A 67 -8.24 -6.37 17.17
CA ALA A 67 -7.94 -7.25 18.27
C ALA A 67 -6.44 -7.64 18.36
N GLN A 68 -5.71 -7.58 17.26
CA GLN A 68 -4.29 -7.95 17.21
C GLN A 68 -3.44 -7.15 18.20
N GLU A 69 -3.70 -5.85 18.40
CA GLU A 69 -2.97 -5.02 19.35
C GLU A 69 -3.05 -5.58 20.79
N LYS A 70 -4.24 -6.03 21.22
CA LYS A 70 -4.46 -6.65 22.53
C LYS A 70 -3.54 -7.87 22.74
N TYR A 71 -3.45 -8.73 21.72
CA TYR A 71 -2.65 -9.94 21.80
C TYR A 71 -1.15 -9.67 21.68
N ILE A 72 -0.72 -8.71 20.87
CA ILE A 72 0.68 -8.28 20.79
C ILE A 72 1.15 -7.79 22.16
N LYS A 73 0.34 -7.01 22.88
CA LYS A 73 0.64 -6.56 24.24
C LYS A 73 0.63 -7.72 25.24
N LYS A 74 -0.40 -8.58 25.17
CA LYS A 74 -0.55 -9.73 26.09
C LYS A 74 0.65 -10.68 26.04
N PHE A 75 1.12 -11.00 24.83
CA PHE A 75 2.24 -11.95 24.65
C PHE A 75 3.60 -11.25 24.53
N ASN A 76 3.66 -9.93 24.64
CA ASN A 76 4.89 -9.13 24.56
C ASN A 76 5.74 -9.46 23.32
N THR A 77 5.07 -9.57 22.17
CA THR A 77 5.71 -10.02 20.92
C THR A 77 6.43 -8.92 20.14
N ILE A 78 6.52 -7.71 20.69
CA ILE A 78 7.28 -6.60 20.09
C ILE A 78 8.78 -6.90 20.13
N SER A 79 9.48 -6.58 19.05
CA SER A 79 10.94 -6.64 18.98
C SER A 79 11.58 -5.77 20.09
N PRO A 80 12.59 -6.24 20.83
CA PRO A 80 13.39 -7.45 20.59
C PRO A 80 12.84 -8.75 21.19
N ASN A 81 11.74 -8.70 21.98
CA ASN A 81 11.20 -9.85 22.70
C ASN A 81 10.53 -10.86 21.77
N GLY A 82 9.92 -10.38 20.68
CA GLY A 82 9.28 -11.19 19.64
C GLY A 82 9.56 -10.66 18.24
N TYR A 83 8.69 -11.03 17.30
CA TYR A 83 8.86 -10.71 15.88
C TYR A 83 7.95 -9.57 15.37
N ASN A 84 7.04 -9.04 16.19
CA ASN A 84 6.24 -7.89 15.82
C ASN A 84 7.07 -6.60 15.87
N ILE A 85 6.86 -5.69 14.92
CA ILE A 85 7.53 -4.38 14.87
C ILE A 85 6.59 -3.29 15.39
N SER A 86 5.32 -3.39 15.00
CA SER A 86 4.29 -2.41 15.36
C SER A 86 3.38 -2.96 16.46
N PRO A 87 3.01 -2.15 17.45
CA PRO A 87 2.06 -2.56 18.50
C PRO A 87 0.65 -2.83 17.97
N LYS A 88 0.30 -2.30 16.80
CA LYS A 88 -1.00 -2.51 16.15
C LYS A 88 -0.97 -3.58 15.06
N GLY A 89 0.17 -4.23 14.85
CA GLY A 89 0.34 -5.10 13.69
C GLY A 89 0.41 -4.34 12.36
N GLY A 90 0.39 -5.10 11.25
CA GLY A 90 0.36 -4.54 9.90
C GLY A 90 1.63 -3.77 9.49
N TYR A 91 1.55 -3.15 8.31
CA TYR A 91 2.61 -2.32 7.71
C TYR A 91 2.48 -0.86 8.16
N GLY A 92 2.73 -0.59 9.45
CA GLY A 92 2.70 0.78 9.95
C GLY A 92 1.30 1.41 9.98
N VAL A 93 1.22 2.61 10.50
CA VAL A 93 -0.03 3.39 10.55
C VAL A 93 -0.32 3.92 9.14
N PRO A 94 -1.52 3.69 8.55
CA PRO A 94 -1.89 4.34 7.30
C PRO A 94 -1.65 5.85 7.38
N PHE A 95 -1.22 6.47 6.27
CA PHE A 95 -0.89 7.91 6.25
C PHE A 95 -2.04 8.80 6.77
N SER A 96 -3.28 8.37 6.57
CA SER A 96 -4.48 9.06 7.08
C SER A 96 -4.54 9.17 8.61
N TYR A 97 -3.93 8.23 9.33
CA TYR A 97 -3.89 8.19 10.80
C TYR A 97 -2.62 8.80 11.40
N LEU A 98 -1.69 9.26 10.58
CA LEU A 98 -0.50 9.95 11.07
C LEU A 98 -0.89 11.33 11.63
N SER A 99 -0.22 11.73 12.73
CA SER A 99 -0.37 13.10 13.25
C SER A 99 0.05 14.13 12.20
N GLU A 100 -0.53 15.32 12.23
CA GLU A 100 -0.20 16.40 11.30
C GLU A 100 1.30 16.74 11.35
N CYS A 101 1.90 16.76 12.54
CA CYS A 101 3.36 16.92 12.68
C CYS A 101 4.17 15.86 11.92
N THR A 102 3.74 14.59 11.95
CA THR A 102 4.41 13.51 11.21
C THR A 102 4.21 13.65 9.71
N LYS A 103 3.01 14.01 9.27
CA LYS A 103 2.70 14.31 7.87
C LYS A 103 3.55 15.47 7.34
N GLU A 104 3.69 16.52 8.13
CA GLU A 104 4.52 17.68 7.81
C GLU A 104 6.00 17.31 7.70
N LYS A 105 6.54 16.53 8.63
CA LYS A 105 7.93 16.01 8.56
C LYS A 105 8.16 15.19 7.29
N ILE A 106 7.24 14.30 6.92
CA ILE A 106 7.30 13.53 5.68
C ILE A 106 7.26 14.46 4.47
N GLY A 107 6.35 15.44 4.46
CA GLY A 107 6.25 16.44 3.40
C GLY A 107 7.54 17.25 3.25
N ASN A 108 8.10 17.75 4.35
CA ASN A 108 9.32 18.53 4.36
C ASN A 108 10.55 17.73 3.92
N SER A 109 10.67 16.46 4.34
CA SER A 109 11.74 15.58 3.88
C SER A 109 11.66 15.24 2.39
N SER A 110 10.49 15.40 1.79
CA SER A 110 10.26 15.16 0.35
C SER A 110 10.42 16.42 -0.49
N LYS A 111 10.31 17.61 0.12
CA LYS A 111 10.55 18.90 -0.55
C LYS A 111 12.03 18.99 -0.96
N GLY A 112 12.27 19.38 -2.20
CA GLY A 112 13.63 19.54 -2.72
C GLY A 112 14.31 18.24 -3.18
N ARG A 113 13.63 17.10 -3.16
CA ARG A 113 14.13 15.89 -3.83
C ARG A 113 14.00 16.06 -5.33
N PHE A 114 15.08 16.41 -5.98
CA PHE A 114 15.16 16.41 -7.43
C PHE A 114 15.65 15.05 -7.92
N HIS A 115 14.86 14.43 -8.77
CA HIS A 115 15.33 13.26 -9.50
C HIS A 115 16.32 13.70 -10.57
N THR A 116 17.47 13.04 -10.62
CA THR A 116 18.43 13.25 -11.71
C THR A 116 17.78 12.98 -13.07
N PRO A 117 18.27 13.57 -14.17
CA PRO A 117 17.76 13.28 -15.52
C PRO A 117 17.72 11.78 -15.82
N GLU A 118 18.73 11.03 -15.41
CA GLU A 118 18.81 9.58 -15.55
C GLU A 118 17.73 8.85 -14.73
N SER A 119 17.49 9.26 -13.49
CA SER A 119 16.43 8.70 -12.66
C SER A 119 15.05 9.02 -13.26
N LYS A 120 14.85 10.22 -13.81
CA LYS A 120 13.63 10.59 -14.53
C LYS A 120 13.41 9.72 -15.77
N LEU A 121 14.47 9.41 -16.49
CA LEU A 121 14.42 8.52 -17.65
C LEU A 121 14.03 7.08 -17.25
N LYS A 122 14.61 6.55 -16.18
CA LYS A 122 14.27 5.22 -15.63
C LYS A 122 12.85 5.15 -15.06
N MET A 123 12.36 6.21 -14.45
CA MET A 123 10.99 6.31 -13.91
C MET A 123 9.97 6.69 -14.97
N GLY A 124 10.40 7.33 -16.05
CA GLY A 124 9.56 7.72 -17.18
C GLY A 124 9.01 6.46 -17.86
N ARG A 125 7.69 6.40 -18.01
CA ARG A 125 7.01 5.35 -18.80
C ARG A 125 7.24 5.49 -20.32
N LYS A 126 8.18 6.32 -20.75
CA LYS A 126 8.56 6.49 -22.16
C LYS A 126 9.11 5.16 -22.67
N GLY A 127 8.46 4.60 -23.69
CA GLY A 127 8.85 3.34 -24.32
C GLY A 127 8.09 2.09 -23.84
N ARG A 128 7.15 2.21 -22.90
CA ARG A 128 6.31 1.07 -22.52
C ARG A 128 5.26 0.84 -23.61
N ILE A 129 5.52 -0.11 -24.48
CA ILE A 129 4.57 -0.55 -25.51
C ILE A 129 3.51 -1.40 -24.81
N PHE A 130 2.28 -0.91 -24.78
CA PHE A 130 1.14 -1.69 -24.29
C PHE A 130 0.62 -2.56 -25.45
N SER A 131 0.24 -3.82 -25.16
CA SER A 131 -0.45 -4.66 -26.13
C SER A 131 -1.76 -4.00 -26.57
N GLU A 132 -2.24 -4.30 -27.77
CA GLU A 132 -3.50 -3.75 -28.29
C GLU A 132 -4.68 -4.13 -27.37
N GLU A 133 -4.68 -5.34 -26.81
CA GLU A 133 -5.67 -5.76 -25.83
C GLU A 133 -5.67 -4.85 -24.58
N SER A 134 -4.50 -4.51 -24.06
CA SER A 134 -4.36 -3.59 -22.93
C SER A 134 -4.84 -2.18 -23.27
N LYS A 135 -4.53 -1.70 -24.47
CA LYS A 135 -4.99 -0.41 -24.99
C LYS A 135 -6.52 -0.40 -25.12
N GLU A 136 -7.11 -1.49 -25.62
CA GLU A 136 -8.56 -1.59 -25.77
C GLU A 136 -9.27 -1.64 -24.42
N LYS A 137 -8.76 -2.37 -23.44
CA LYS A 137 -9.26 -2.35 -22.04
C LYS A 137 -9.22 -0.94 -21.44
N MET A 138 -8.14 -0.20 -21.68
CA MET A 138 -8.02 1.19 -21.22
C MET A 138 -9.02 2.13 -21.92
N ARG A 139 -9.24 1.97 -23.24
CA ARG A 139 -10.24 2.73 -24.02
C ARG A 139 -11.66 2.48 -23.51
N LYS A 140 -12.04 1.20 -23.29
CA LYS A 140 -13.34 0.82 -22.74
C LYS A 140 -13.56 1.39 -21.35
N SER A 141 -12.56 1.29 -20.48
CA SER A 141 -12.60 1.86 -19.12
C SER A 141 -12.73 3.39 -19.14
N ALA A 142 -12.05 4.06 -20.06
CA ALA A 142 -12.15 5.51 -20.21
C ALA A 142 -13.54 5.96 -20.73
N LYS A 143 -14.15 5.23 -21.70
CA LYS A 143 -15.50 5.49 -22.19
C LYS A 143 -16.56 5.35 -21.11
N ASN A 144 -16.41 4.36 -20.24
CA ASN A 144 -17.40 4.05 -19.19
C ASN A 144 -17.23 4.92 -17.93
N ARG A 145 -16.22 5.80 -17.88
CA ARG A 145 -15.99 6.69 -16.75
C ARG A 145 -17.02 7.82 -16.72
N LYS A 146 -17.99 7.71 -15.83
CA LYS A 146 -18.91 8.81 -15.53
C LYS A 146 -18.20 9.82 -14.63
N ILE A 147 -18.02 11.05 -15.12
CA ILE A 147 -17.44 12.15 -14.35
C ILE A 147 -18.61 12.90 -13.70
N SER A 148 -18.56 13.09 -12.37
CA SER A 148 -19.58 13.84 -11.65
C SER A 148 -19.63 15.30 -12.11
N GLU A 149 -20.79 15.95 -12.00
CA GLU A 149 -20.96 17.37 -12.35
C GLU A 149 -20.02 18.27 -11.52
N GLU A 150 -19.80 17.94 -10.26
CA GLU A 150 -18.85 18.65 -9.41
C GLU A 150 -17.42 18.60 -9.97
N THR A 151 -16.99 17.42 -10.43
CA THR A 151 -15.67 17.24 -11.05
C THR A 151 -15.58 18.00 -12.39
N ARG A 152 -16.65 18.01 -13.20
CA ARG A 152 -16.73 18.81 -14.42
C ARG A 152 -16.60 20.30 -14.14
N LEU A 153 -17.28 20.77 -13.10
CA LEU A 153 -17.21 22.18 -12.69
C LEU A 153 -15.78 22.56 -12.25
N LYS A 154 -15.15 21.75 -11.41
CA LYS A 154 -13.75 21.94 -10.99
C LYS A 154 -12.79 21.99 -12.18
N MET A 155 -12.95 21.10 -13.17
CA MET A 155 -12.14 21.10 -14.39
C MET A 155 -12.38 22.36 -15.23
N ARG A 156 -13.62 22.84 -15.31
CA ARG A 156 -13.98 24.07 -16.03
C ARG A 156 -13.34 25.31 -15.40
N ILE A 157 -13.43 25.43 -14.07
CA ILE A 157 -12.82 26.53 -13.32
C ILE A 157 -11.29 26.50 -13.48
N ALA A 158 -10.66 25.33 -13.39
CA ALA A 158 -9.23 25.18 -13.58
C ALA A 158 -8.76 25.57 -15.00
N LYS A 159 -9.60 25.35 -16.02
CA LYS A 159 -9.31 25.79 -17.41
C LYS A 159 -9.48 27.29 -17.59
N LEU A 160 -10.49 27.89 -16.98
CA LEU A 160 -10.74 29.34 -17.06
C LEU A 160 -9.58 30.16 -16.47
N ASN A 161 -8.97 29.66 -15.40
CA ASN A 161 -7.87 30.33 -14.73
C ASN A 161 -6.49 30.06 -15.38
N LYS A 162 -6.43 29.20 -16.40
CA LYS A 162 -5.18 28.87 -17.08
C LYS A 162 -4.99 29.74 -18.32
N LYS A 163 -4.23 30.83 -18.20
CA LYS A 163 -3.77 31.59 -19.36
C LYS A 163 -2.90 30.69 -20.24
N MET A 164 -3.24 30.63 -21.53
CA MET A 164 -2.40 29.92 -22.51
C MET A 164 -1.06 30.64 -22.68
N SER A 165 0.04 29.89 -22.71
CA SER A 165 1.35 30.44 -23.05
C SER A 165 1.37 30.96 -24.48
N GLU A 166 2.18 31.98 -24.76
CA GLU A 166 2.31 32.57 -26.11
C GLU A 166 2.71 31.49 -27.15
N ASP A 167 3.61 30.56 -26.79
CA ASP A 167 3.99 29.42 -27.64
C ASP A 167 2.79 28.54 -28.02
N SER A 168 1.87 28.32 -27.09
CA SER A 168 0.65 27.54 -27.34
C SER A 168 -0.32 28.28 -28.25
N LYS A 169 -0.41 29.60 -28.13
CA LYS A 169 -1.23 30.45 -29.01
C LYS A 169 -0.67 30.45 -30.44
N ILE A 170 0.65 30.56 -30.62
CA ILE A 170 1.31 30.53 -31.92
C ILE A 170 1.10 29.15 -32.60
N LYS A 171 1.25 28.05 -31.87
CA LYS A 171 0.99 26.69 -32.41
C LYS A 171 -0.47 26.53 -32.88
N LEU A 172 -1.42 27.03 -32.11
CA LEU A 172 -2.85 27.02 -32.48
C LEU A 172 -3.15 27.89 -33.70
N SER A 173 -2.51 29.06 -33.80
CA SER A 173 -2.64 29.93 -34.98
C SER A 173 -2.10 29.25 -36.23
N ASN A 174 -0.94 28.63 -36.15
CA ASN A 174 -0.30 27.96 -37.27
C ASN A 174 -1.07 26.71 -37.74
N SER A 175 -1.68 25.95 -36.80
CA SER A 175 -2.51 24.80 -37.17
C SER A 175 -3.82 25.16 -37.88
N LYS A 176 -4.34 26.38 -37.65
CA LYS A 176 -5.54 26.89 -38.33
C LYS A 176 -5.26 27.51 -39.71
N LYS A 177 -4.01 27.84 -40.01
CA LYS A 177 -3.62 28.40 -41.31
C LYS A 177 -3.24 27.33 -42.34
N GLY A 178 -3.16 26.05 -41.92
CA GLY A 178 -2.82 24.93 -42.79
C GLY A 178 -4.00 23.98 -43.09
N SER A 179 -5.25 24.43 -42.88
CA SER A 179 -6.47 23.69 -43.23
C SER A 179 -7.25 24.44 -44.30
#